data_4afec5c4d1d6f3bd79734d7d68b0dfd7
#
_entry.id   4afec5c4d1d6f3bd79734d7d68b0dfd7
#
_cell.length_a   1.000
_cell.length_b   1.000
_cell.length_c   1.000
_cell.angle_alpha   90.00
_cell.angle_beta   90.00
_cell.angle_gamma   90.00
#
_symmetry.space_group_name_H-M   'P 1'
#
loop_
_entity.id
_entity.type
_entity.pdbx_description
1 polymer ?
#
loop_
_entity_poly.entity_id
_entity_poly.type
_entity_poly.pdbx_seq_one_letter_code
_entity_poly.pdbx_strand_id
1 'polypeptide(L)'
;MLKVKQFSIIKEEWKTETKRLPITDDYIFKRVFAYKGNESVLKDFLEAILKKEIQKVTIKNPEIIPYEKGEKRGLLDIKAETEDGTMLDIEMQMEDEKDIDERATSYIGKLISEQLQVGHKYTELKKSIVIFITNYNFLKRNSYHSVGRLKFEKTLKEEYVELGYKEEDEIASEYIEYHYIELPKYKNKNPKDFTKLDQWMCIFTQNEGGIMLAKKENKEIERAINTLDFISEDPKEREIHNSIVMAEYNRLTSQHNFYKAGLQDGIEKRKRRWNKRKFYWNCKENVKNGICIRTNFRSNKFEQRRNRKNKK
;
A
#
# COMPACT_ATOMS: atom_id res chain seq x y z
N MET A 1 -15.17 -8.83 -10.23
CA MET A 1 -15.18 -10.23 -9.77
C MET A 1 -14.06 -10.56 -8.78
N LEU A 2 -12.86 -9.99 -8.87
CA LEU A 2 -11.74 -10.20 -7.94
C LEU A 2 -12.03 -9.72 -6.49
N LYS A 3 -12.67 -8.56 -6.30
CA LYS A 3 -12.99 -8.03 -4.96
C LYS A 3 -13.99 -8.85 -4.15
N VAL A 4 -14.89 -9.60 -4.79
CA VAL A 4 -15.85 -10.49 -4.10
C VAL A 4 -15.17 -11.75 -3.56
N LYS A 5 -14.10 -12.23 -4.22
CA LYS A 5 -13.30 -13.35 -3.72
C LYS A 5 -12.47 -12.96 -2.48
N GLN A 6 -11.97 -11.73 -2.41
CA GLN A 6 -11.29 -11.22 -1.21
C GLN A 6 -12.23 -11.15 0.00
N PHE A 7 -13.51 -10.76 -0.22
CA PHE A 7 -14.53 -10.75 0.82
C PHE A 7 -14.82 -12.15 1.40
N SER A 8 -14.73 -13.21 0.59
CA SER A 8 -14.89 -14.58 1.09
C SER A 8 -13.67 -15.05 1.88
N ILE A 9 -12.47 -14.62 1.50
CA ILE A 9 -11.21 -14.94 2.18
C ILE A 9 -11.20 -14.31 3.59
N ILE A 10 -11.54 -13.04 3.72
CA ILE A 10 -11.64 -12.37 5.02
C ILE A 10 -12.65 -13.09 5.95
N LYS A 11 -13.77 -13.57 5.40
CA LYS A 11 -14.78 -14.33 6.16
C LYS A 11 -14.31 -15.74 6.58
N GLU A 12 -13.44 -16.36 5.79
CA GLU A 12 -12.89 -17.69 6.09
C GLU A 12 -11.70 -17.60 7.06
N GLU A 13 -10.86 -16.57 6.96
CA GLU A 13 -9.76 -16.31 7.90
C GLU A 13 -10.27 -16.07 9.35
N TRP A 14 -11.47 -15.53 9.51
CA TRP A 14 -12.11 -15.39 10.83
C TRP A 14 -12.51 -16.72 11.48
N LYS A 15 -12.56 -17.80 10.70
CA LYS A 15 -12.95 -19.13 11.19
C LYS A 15 -11.76 -20.05 11.45
N THR A 16 -10.60 -19.71 10.90
CA THR A 16 -9.38 -20.44 11.21
C THR A 16 -8.79 -19.86 12.49
N GLU A 17 -8.73 -20.66 13.54
CA GLU A 17 -7.92 -20.43 14.75
C GLU A 17 -6.44 -20.44 14.35
N THR A 18 -5.99 -19.43 13.59
CA THR A 18 -4.56 -19.23 13.40
C THR A 18 -4.00 -18.82 14.75
N LYS A 19 -3.13 -19.65 15.28
CA LYS A 19 -2.48 -19.46 16.58
C LYS A 19 -1.79 -18.10 16.68
N ARG A 20 -1.32 -17.57 15.54
CA ARG A 20 -0.55 -16.33 15.44
C ARG A 20 -1.19 -15.36 14.45
N LEU A 21 -1.35 -14.10 14.86
CA LEU A 21 -1.81 -13.02 13.99
C LEU A 21 -0.78 -12.73 12.88
N PRO A 22 -1.22 -12.34 11.66
CA PRO A 22 -0.30 -12.06 10.57
C PRO A 22 0.51 -10.78 10.82
N ILE A 23 1.84 -10.87 10.74
CA ILE A 23 2.72 -9.70 10.86
C ILE A 23 2.53 -8.69 9.73
N THR A 24 1.89 -9.11 8.64
CA THR A 24 1.55 -8.26 7.49
C THR A 24 0.35 -7.35 7.73
N ASP A 25 -0.32 -7.48 8.87
CA ASP A 25 -1.31 -6.51 9.33
C ASP A 25 -0.62 -5.25 9.85
N ASP A 26 -1.05 -4.07 9.41
CA ASP A 26 -0.42 -2.78 9.73
C ASP A 26 -0.29 -2.55 11.24
N TYR A 27 -1.33 -2.92 12.01
CA TYR A 27 -1.29 -2.79 13.47
C TYR A 27 -0.25 -3.72 14.09
N ILE A 28 -0.25 -4.98 13.69
CA ILE A 28 0.68 -6.00 14.19
C ILE A 28 2.11 -5.64 13.80
N PHE A 29 2.33 -5.22 12.55
CA PHE A 29 3.63 -4.77 12.06
C PHE A 29 4.20 -3.65 12.95
N LYS A 30 3.40 -2.60 13.18
CA LYS A 30 3.83 -1.48 14.04
C LYS A 30 4.07 -1.91 15.49
N ARG A 31 3.24 -2.82 16.02
CA ARG A 31 3.42 -3.36 17.38
C ARG A 31 4.70 -4.16 17.53
N VAL A 32 5.09 -4.92 16.52
CA VAL A 32 6.34 -5.73 16.55
C VAL A 32 7.57 -4.85 16.37
N PHE A 33 7.55 -3.91 15.42
CA PHE A 33 8.77 -3.20 15.02
C PHE A 33 8.93 -1.80 15.67
N ALA A 34 7.84 -1.11 15.96
CA ALA A 34 7.88 0.29 16.38
C ALA A 34 7.43 0.52 17.84
N TYR A 35 7.05 -0.52 18.56
CA TYR A 35 6.73 -0.37 19.98
C TYR A 35 7.98 -0.04 20.79
N LYS A 36 7.82 0.86 21.76
CA LYS A 36 8.91 1.28 22.65
C LYS A 36 9.61 0.08 23.29
N GLY A 37 10.92 -0.02 23.11
CA GLY A 37 11.75 -1.13 23.55
C GLY A 37 12.02 -2.18 22.47
N ASN A 38 11.45 -2.05 21.27
CA ASN A 38 11.71 -2.95 20.13
C ASN A 38 12.67 -2.34 19.09
N GLU A 39 13.40 -1.28 19.46
CA GLU A 39 14.35 -0.61 18.58
C GLU A 39 15.43 -1.58 18.03
N SER A 40 15.83 -2.57 18.81
CA SER A 40 16.80 -3.58 18.38
C SER A 40 16.21 -4.53 17.32
N VAL A 41 14.91 -4.85 17.40
CA VAL A 41 14.19 -5.65 16.42
C VAL A 41 14.13 -4.91 15.08
N LEU A 42 13.73 -3.63 15.13
CA LEU A 42 13.70 -2.79 13.93
C LEU A 42 15.09 -2.62 13.33
N LYS A 43 16.11 -2.37 14.17
CA LYS A 43 17.51 -2.26 13.75
C LYS A 43 17.96 -3.50 12.97
N ASP A 44 17.74 -4.69 13.52
CA ASP A 44 18.14 -5.96 12.92
C ASP A 44 17.47 -6.17 11.56
N PHE A 45 16.18 -5.84 11.47
CA PHE A 45 15.43 -5.90 10.21
C PHE A 45 15.97 -4.92 9.17
N LEU A 46 16.26 -3.67 9.57
CA LEU A 46 16.84 -2.67 8.67
C LEU A 46 18.25 -3.06 8.20
N GLU A 47 19.09 -3.61 9.06
CA GLU A 47 20.40 -4.14 8.67
C GLU A 47 20.29 -5.25 7.62
N ALA A 48 19.27 -6.11 7.75
CA ALA A 48 19.00 -7.17 6.78
C ALA A 48 18.61 -6.62 5.41
N ILE A 49 17.82 -5.55 5.38
CA ILE A 49 17.37 -4.89 4.14
C ILE A 49 18.49 -4.08 3.50
N LEU A 50 19.12 -3.20 4.28
CA LEU A 50 20.11 -2.23 3.81
C LEU A 50 21.48 -2.84 3.57
N LYS A 51 21.73 -4.05 4.10
CA LYS A 51 23.03 -4.74 4.06
C LYS A 51 24.16 -3.86 4.61
N LYS A 52 23.85 -3.07 5.63
CA LYS A 52 24.73 -2.14 6.30
C LYS A 52 24.59 -2.34 7.80
N GLU A 53 25.69 -2.29 8.54
CA GLU A 53 25.67 -2.24 10.00
C GLU A 53 25.10 -0.90 10.46
N ILE A 54 24.21 -0.93 11.44
CA ILE A 54 23.56 0.23 12.05
C ILE A 54 23.89 0.20 13.53
N GLN A 55 24.40 1.29 14.08
CA GLN A 55 24.70 1.35 15.50
C GLN A 55 23.46 1.62 16.34
N LYS A 56 22.61 2.54 15.87
CA LYS A 56 21.40 2.95 16.59
C LYS A 56 20.26 3.27 15.62
N VAL A 57 19.06 2.89 16.02
CA VAL A 57 17.80 3.30 15.36
C VAL A 57 16.95 4.06 16.38
N THR A 58 16.37 5.17 15.95
CA THR A 58 15.41 5.96 16.73
C THR A 58 14.09 5.98 16.01
N ILE A 59 13.04 5.45 16.62
CA ILE A 59 11.67 5.45 16.07
C ILE A 59 11.07 6.85 16.28
N LYS A 60 10.59 7.48 15.21
CA LYS A 60 10.06 8.86 15.25
C LYS A 60 8.56 8.91 15.52
N ASN A 61 7.82 7.85 15.24
CA ASN A 61 6.37 7.76 15.44
C ASN A 61 5.96 6.46 16.18
N PRO A 62 6.45 6.27 17.44
CA PRO A 62 6.18 5.04 18.18
C PRO A 62 4.72 4.91 18.63
N GLU A 63 3.94 5.97 18.53
CA GLU A 63 2.55 6.00 18.98
C GLU A 63 1.65 5.22 18.03
N ILE A 64 0.85 4.32 18.59
CA ILE A 64 -0.22 3.63 17.87
C ILE A 64 -1.49 4.42 18.16
N ILE A 65 -1.86 5.29 17.23
CA ILE A 65 -3.10 6.07 17.34
C ILE A 65 -4.26 5.19 16.90
N PRO A 66 -5.28 4.95 17.74
CA PRO A 66 -6.48 4.25 17.32
C PRO A 66 -7.14 4.99 16.15
N TYR A 67 -7.64 4.24 15.20
CA TYR A 67 -8.27 4.76 13.98
C TYR A 67 -9.46 5.67 14.31
N GLU A 68 -9.36 6.96 14.04
CA GLU A 68 -10.49 7.88 14.06
C GLU A 68 -11.17 7.93 12.70
N LYS A 69 -12.51 7.94 12.71
CA LYS A 69 -13.36 7.91 11.52
C LYS A 69 -13.08 9.11 10.62
N GLY A 70 -12.41 8.91 9.48
CA GLY A 70 -12.20 9.94 8.45
C GLY A 70 -10.76 10.26 8.10
N GLU A 71 -9.77 9.72 8.79
CA GLU A 71 -8.36 9.92 8.44
C GLU A 71 -7.89 8.99 7.31
N LYS A 72 -7.02 9.52 6.43
CA LYS A 72 -6.38 8.71 5.41
C LYS A 72 -5.39 7.74 6.07
N ARG A 73 -5.31 6.50 5.58
CA ARG A 73 -4.22 5.56 5.91
C ARG A 73 -2.87 6.28 5.76
N GLY A 74 -2.05 6.25 6.75
CA GLY A 74 -0.73 6.90 6.81
C GLY A 74 -0.22 7.01 8.25
N LEU A 75 -1.01 6.50 9.21
CA LEU A 75 -0.68 6.54 10.64
C LEU A 75 0.04 5.27 11.12
N LEU A 76 0.11 4.22 10.31
CA LEU A 76 0.70 2.94 10.68
C LEU A 76 2.05 2.66 10.03
N ASP A 77 2.55 3.57 9.18
CA ASP A 77 3.93 3.59 8.71
C ASP A 77 4.93 3.68 9.87
N ILE A 78 6.12 3.15 9.70
CA ILE A 78 7.21 3.26 10.68
C ILE A 78 8.22 4.25 10.18
N LYS A 79 8.31 5.40 10.86
CA LYS A 79 9.37 6.37 10.63
C LYS A 79 10.52 6.16 11.60
N ALA A 80 11.72 6.10 11.07
CA ALA A 80 12.92 5.88 11.86
C ALA A 80 14.08 6.76 11.38
N GLU A 81 15.06 6.94 12.25
CA GLU A 81 16.31 7.63 11.98
C GLU A 81 17.47 6.79 12.50
N THR A 82 18.52 6.64 11.70
CA THR A 82 19.76 6.00 12.12
C THR A 82 20.73 7.01 12.72
N GLU A 83 21.83 6.53 13.32
CA GLU A 83 22.84 7.37 13.98
C GLU A 83 23.53 8.38 13.04
N ASP A 84 23.61 8.07 11.74
CA ASP A 84 24.17 8.97 10.72
C ASP A 84 23.14 9.99 10.18
N GLY A 85 21.92 9.99 10.74
CA GLY A 85 20.84 10.87 10.38
C GLY A 85 20.02 10.39 9.16
N THR A 86 20.28 9.20 8.63
CA THR A 86 19.46 8.64 7.54
C THR A 86 18.01 8.47 8.01
N MET A 87 17.09 9.09 7.27
CA MET A 87 15.66 9.02 7.54
C MET A 87 15.03 7.86 6.77
N LEU A 88 14.21 7.08 7.46
CA LEU A 88 13.54 5.91 6.89
C LEU A 88 12.03 6.01 7.06
N ASP A 89 11.31 5.52 6.05
CA ASP A 89 9.87 5.30 6.09
C ASP A 89 9.59 3.87 5.60
N ILE A 90 8.95 3.06 6.44
CA ILE A 90 8.68 1.64 6.16
C ILE A 90 7.18 1.44 6.07
N GLU A 91 6.73 1.06 4.89
CA GLU A 91 5.33 0.92 4.52
C GLU A 91 4.96 -0.53 4.22
N MET A 92 3.86 -0.99 4.80
CA MET A 92 3.23 -2.26 4.46
C MET A 92 2.09 -2.03 3.46
N GLN A 93 2.15 -2.65 2.28
CA GLN A 93 1.13 -2.50 1.24
C GLN A 93 0.57 -3.86 0.85
N MET A 94 -0.63 -4.17 1.35
CA MET A 94 -1.27 -5.47 1.12
C MET A 94 -2.13 -5.50 -0.14
N GLU A 95 -2.62 -4.34 -0.62
CA GLU A 95 -3.45 -4.20 -1.80
C GLU A 95 -2.74 -3.41 -2.91
N ASP A 96 -2.82 -3.90 -4.15
CA ASP A 96 -2.29 -3.23 -5.32
C ASP A 96 -3.29 -2.18 -5.85
N GLU A 97 -3.16 -0.95 -5.35
CA GLU A 97 -3.98 0.20 -5.77
C GLU A 97 -3.47 0.83 -7.08
N LYS A 98 -2.38 0.31 -7.67
CA LYS A 98 -1.73 0.80 -8.91
C LYS A 98 -1.13 2.20 -8.81
N ASP A 99 -0.79 2.64 -7.62
CA ASP A 99 -0.27 3.99 -7.32
C ASP A 99 1.05 3.96 -6.51
N ILE A 100 1.78 2.83 -6.55
CA ILE A 100 2.98 2.64 -5.73
C ILE A 100 4.10 3.62 -6.10
N ASP A 101 4.20 4.01 -7.37
CA ASP A 101 5.23 4.96 -7.84
C ASP A 101 4.92 6.38 -7.34
N GLU A 102 3.65 6.78 -7.37
CA GLU A 102 3.18 8.07 -6.85
C GLU A 102 3.36 8.12 -5.33
N ARG A 103 3.04 7.02 -4.64
CA ARG A 103 3.27 6.89 -3.19
C ARG A 103 4.75 7.02 -2.86
N ALA A 104 5.62 6.24 -3.52
CA ALA A 104 7.04 6.27 -3.28
C ALA A 104 7.63 7.68 -3.44
N THR A 105 7.22 8.38 -4.51
CA THR A 105 7.61 9.76 -4.76
C THR A 105 7.10 10.70 -3.66
N SER A 106 5.86 10.53 -3.22
CA SER A 106 5.25 11.35 -2.17
C SER A 106 5.95 11.16 -0.82
N TYR A 107 6.25 9.91 -0.43
CA TYR A 107 6.91 9.62 0.84
C TYR A 107 8.35 10.15 0.88
N ILE A 108 9.13 9.96 -0.19
CA ILE A 108 10.48 10.57 -0.29
C ILE A 108 10.40 12.09 -0.19
N GLY A 109 9.48 12.72 -0.93
CA GLY A 109 9.29 14.17 -0.88
C GLY A 109 8.97 14.66 0.54
N LYS A 110 8.15 13.91 1.28
CA LYS A 110 7.81 14.21 2.67
C LYS A 110 9.01 14.06 3.59
N LEU A 111 9.78 12.96 3.50
CA LEU A 111 10.99 12.77 4.30
C LEU A 111 12.02 13.89 4.07
N ILE A 112 12.19 14.33 2.82
CA ILE A 112 13.10 15.42 2.48
C ILE A 112 12.57 16.75 3.03
N SER A 113 11.29 17.04 2.86
CA SER A 113 10.69 18.30 3.33
C SER A 113 10.67 18.43 4.86
N GLU A 114 10.53 17.33 5.57
CA GLU A 114 10.56 17.30 7.03
C GLU A 114 11.97 17.62 7.60
N GLN A 115 13.04 17.38 6.82
CA GLN A 115 14.42 17.67 7.23
C GLN A 115 14.80 19.13 7.02
N LEU A 116 14.30 19.79 5.99
CA LEU A 116 14.69 21.14 5.60
C LEU A 116 13.65 22.16 6.05
N GLN A 117 13.84 22.70 7.24
CA GLN A 117 13.04 23.81 7.77
C GLN A 117 13.63 25.17 7.36
N VAL A 118 12.86 26.25 7.59
CA VAL A 118 13.33 27.61 7.32
C VAL A 118 14.62 27.89 8.08
N GLY A 119 15.67 28.29 7.35
CA GLY A 119 17.00 28.57 7.90
C GLY A 119 17.99 27.42 7.84
N HIS A 120 17.57 26.20 7.51
CA HIS A 120 18.50 25.08 7.29
C HIS A 120 19.23 25.21 5.97
N LYS A 121 20.49 24.76 5.94
CA LYS A 121 21.29 24.68 4.71
C LYS A 121 21.01 23.38 3.98
N TYR A 122 21.02 23.40 2.65
CA TYR A 122 20.88 22.17 1.83
C TYR A 122 21.94 21.11 2.13
N THR A 123 23.13 21.52 2.63
CA THR A 123 24.21 20.62 3.05
C THR A 123 23.89 19.82 4.33
N GLU A 124 22.83 20.17 5.03
CA GLU A 124 22.37 19.45 6.23
C GLU A 124 21.44 18.29 5.88
N LEU A 125 20.98 18.20 4.61
CA LEU A 125 20.15 17.12 4.15
C LEU A 125 20.83 15.77 4.38
N LYS A 126 20.10 14.83 4.95
CA LYS A 126 20.49 13.45 5.15
C LYS A 126 19.77 12.53 4.17
N LYS A 127 20.32 11.35 3.99
CA LYS A 127 19.74 10.33 3.11
C LYS A 127 18.32 9.99 3.57
N SER A 128 17.42 9.86 2.60
CA SER A 128 16.03 9.44 2.79
C SER A 128 15.80 8.11 2.08
N ILE A 129 15.27 7.14 2.80
CA ILE A 129 15.01 5.79 2.30
C ILE A 129 13.54 5.45 2.53
N VAL A 130 12.86 4.99 1.50
CA VAL A 130 11.52 4.41 1.62
C VAL A 130 11.58 2.92 1.34
N ILE A 131 10.99 2.14 2.23
CA ILE A 131 10.96 0.68 2.16
C ILE A 131 9.50 0.25 2.04
N PHE A 132 9.12 -0.33 0.89
CA PHE A 132 7.82 -0.93 0.68
C PHE A 132 7.90 -2.44 0.84
N ILE A 133 7.01 -3.00 1.66
CA ILE A 133 6.77 -4.43 1.77
C ILE A 133 5.40 -4.70 1.16
N THR A 134 5.34 -5.45 0.05
CA THR A 134 4.10 -5.63 -0.72
C THR A 134 3.67 -7.09 -0.76
N ASN A 135 2.36 -7.31 -0.70
CA ASN A 135 1.77 -8.64 -0.91
C ASN A 135 1.31 -8.86 -2.36
N TYR A 136 1.90 -8.12 -3.30
CA TYR A 136 1.64 -8.23 -4.73
C TYR A 136 2.91 -7.96 -5.54
N ASN A 137 2.92 -8.45 -6.79
CA ASN A 137 4.02 -8.24 -7.73
C ASN A 137 3.72 -7.01 -8.58
N PHE A 138 4.65 -6.04 -8.64
CA PHE A 138 4.53 -4.88 -9.52
C PHE A 138 5.78 -4.66 -10.39
N LEU A 139 6.97 -5.01 -9.91
CA LEU A 139 8.18 -4.97 -10.72
C LEU A 139 8.30 -6.21 -11.62
N LYS A 140 8.81 -6.03 -12.83
CA LYS A 140 9.07 -7.15 -13.76
C LYS A 140 10.33 -7.97 -13.42
N ARG A 141 10.93 -7.73 -12.26
CA ARG A 141 12.12 -8.44 -11.77
C ARG A 141 11.72 -9.70 -11.03
N ASN A 142 12.57 -10.72 -11.07
CA ASN A 142 12.35 -11.98 -10.35
C ASN A 142 12.81 -11.95 -8.90
N SER A 143 13.64 -10.96 -8.53
CA SER A 143 14.10 -10.80 -7.14
C SER A 143 12.95 -10.33 -6.26
N TYR A 144 12.82 -10.91 -5.07
CA TYR A 144 11.85 -10.46 -4.07
C TYR A 144 12.27 -9.15 -3.40
N HIS A 145 13.55 -8.80 -3.41
CA HIS A 145 14.07 -7.53 -2.93
C HIS A 145 14.75 -6.76 -4.06
N SER A 146 14.30 -5.56 -4.34
CA SER A 146 14.82 -4.66 -5.36
C SER A 146 15.18 -3.32 -4.76
N VAL A 147 16.29 -2.74 -5.21
CA VAL A 147 16.76 -1.43 -4.76
C VAL A 147 16.74 -0.47 -5.95
N GLY A 148 16.11 0.70 -5.74
CA GLY A 148 16.07 1.81 -6.68
C GLY A 148 16.97 2.96 -6.21
N ARG A 149 17.82 3.46 -7.11
CA ARG A 149 18.69 4.64 -6.91
C ARG A 149 18.64 5.52 -8.13
N LEU A 150 18.82 6.81 -7.95
CA LEU A 150 18.96 7.75 -9.06
C LEU A 150 20.33 7.62 -9.69
N LYS A 151 20.37 7.36 -11.01
CA LYS A 151 21.58 7.27 -11.81
C LYS A 151 21.45 8.19 -13.02
N PHE A 152 22.58 8.66 -13.52
CA PHE A 152 22.60 9.29 -14.83
C PHE A 152 22.31 8.25 -15.91
N GLU A 153 21.55 8.63 -16.91
CA GLU A 153 21.33 7.82 -18.09
C GLU A 153 22.55 7.97 -19.04
N LYS A 154 22.98 6.86 -19.61
CA LYS A 154 24.04 6.89 -20.62
C LYS A 154 23.51 7.53 -21.90
N THR A 155 24.13 8.64 -22.29
CA THR A 155 23.72 9.45 -23.46
C THR A 155 24.78 9.45 -24.55
N LEU A 156 25.93 8.81 -24.29
CA LEU A 156 27.04 8.74 -25.26
C LEU A 156 26.59 7.93 -26.48
N LYS A 157 26.72 8.55 -27.67
CA LYS A 157 26.38 7.89 -28.93
C LYS A 157 27.36 6.78 -29.25
N GLU A 158 26.91 5.74 -29.95
CA GLU A 158 27.72 4.58 -30.35
C GLU A 158 29.01 5.00 -31.10
N GLU A 159 28.93 6.03 -31.98
CA GLU A 159 30.07 6.57 -32.71
C GLU A 159 31.22 7.05 -31.80
N TYR A 160 30.90 7.60 -30.60
CA TYR A 160 31.90 8.04 -29.64
C TYR A 160 32.49 6.87 -28.84
N VAL A 161 31.67 5.84 -28.59
CA VAL A 161 32.12 4.60 -27.94
C VAL A 161 33.14 3.88 -28.82
N GLU A 162 32.93 3.85 -30.14
CA GLU A 162 33.88 3.30 -31.13
C GLU A 162 35.20 4.09 -31.16
N LEU A 163 35.18 5.40 -30.88
CA LEU A 163 36.35 6.24 -30.73
C LEU A 163 37.07 6.10 -29.38
N GLY A 164 36.57 5.20 -28.51
CA GLY A 164 37.18 4.88 -27.21
C GLY A 164 36.72 5.76 -26.06
N TYR A 165 35.68 6.61 -26.22
CA TYR A 165 35.08 7.34 -25.14
C TYR A 165 34.24 6.38 -24.28
N LYS A 166 34.17 6.62 -22.95
CA LYS A 166 33.47 5.81 -22.01
C LYS A 166 32.62 6.68 -21.09
N GLU A 167 31.41 6.24 -20.80
CA GLU A 167 30.60 6.73 -19.68
C GLU A 167 30.57 5.67 -18.60
N GLU A 168 30.91 6.04 -17.37
CA GLU A 168 30.78 5.18 -16.21
C GLU A 168 29.36 5.28 -15.63
N ASP A 169 28.93 4.23 -14.92
CA ASP A 169 27.68 4.28 -14.17
C ASP A 169 27.87 5.20 -12.96
N GLU A 170 27.27 6.37 -12.99
CA GLU A 170 27.36 7.37 -11.94
C GLU A 170 26.02 7.56 -11.25
N ILE A 171 26.06 7.71 -9.91
CA ILE A 171 24.88 8.00 -9.10
C ILE A 171 24.58 9.49 -9.18
N ALA A 172 23.39 9.85 -9.65
CA ALA A 172 22.96 11.24 -9.76
C ALA A 172 22.63 11.85 -8.38
N SER A 173 22.21 11.05 -7.41
CA SER A 173 21.98 11.46 -6.04
C SER A 173 22.08 10.29 -5.08
N GLU A 174 22.86 10.45 -4.02
CA GLU A 174 22.96 9.48 -2.92
C GLU A 174 21.89 9.70 -1.82
N TYR A 175 21.16 10.81 -1.89
CA TYR A 175 20.19 11.21 -0.88
C TYR A 175 18.85 10.47 -0.96
N ILE A 176 18.59 9.75 -2.06
CA ILE A 176 17.33 9.07 -2.32
C ILE A 176 17.57 7.60 -2.62
N GLU A 177 16.89 6.73 -1.86
CA GLU A 177 16.93 5.29 -2.10
C GLU A 177 15.56 4.67 -1.83
N TYR A 178 15.17 3.71 -2.68
CA TYR A 178 13.94 2.94 -2.54
C TYR A 178 14.26 1.47 -2.37
N HIS A 179 13.58 0.81 -1.45
CA HIS A 179 13.59 -0.64 -1.31
C HIS A 179 12.20 -1.18 -1.52
N TYR A 180 12.10 -2.22 -2.33
CA TYR A 180 10.85 -2.91 -2.59
C TYR A 180 11.03 -4.38 -2.25
N ILE A 181 10.23 -4.87 -1.30
CA ILE A 181 10.20 -6.26 -0.87
C ILE A 181 8.84 -6.84 -1.28
N GLU A 182 8.83 -7.65 -2.35
CA GLU A 182 7.62 -8.23 -2.92
C GLU A 182 7.46 -9.67 -2.38
N LEU A 183 6.67 -9.83 -1.32
CA LEU A 183 6.49 -11.10 -0.60
C LEU A 183 6.13 -12.28 -1.51
N PRO A 184 5.24 -12.14 -2.54
CA PRO A 184 4.89 -13.28 -3.40
C PRO A 184 6.05 -13.78 -4.28
N LYS A 185 7.14 -13.02 -4.42
CA LYS A 185 8.35 -13.46 -5.15
C LYS A 185 9.32 -14.23 -4.26
N TYR A 186 9.15 -14.17 -2.95
CA TYR A 186 9.99 -14.93 -2.05
C TYR A 186 9.72 -16.44 -2.21
N LYS A 187 10.76 -17.19 -2.46
CA LYS A 187 10.71 -18.65 -2.54
C LYS A 187 11.48 -19.22 -1.37
N ASN A 188 10.89 -20.20 -0.71
CA ASN A 188 11.55 -20.91 0.36
C ASN A 188 12.88 -21.49 -0.15
N LYS A 189 13.96 -21.15 0.53
CA LYS A 189 15.31 -21.64 0.30
C LYS A 189 15.64 -22.74 1.29
N ASN A 190 16.75 -23.44 1.04
CA ASN A 190 17.34 -24.30 2.06
C ASN A 190 17.77 -23.37 3.24
N PRO A 191 17.42 -23.70 4.48
CA PRO A 191 17.80 -22.90 5.64
C PRO A 191 19.31 -22.62 5.77
N LYS A 192 20.16 -23.52 5.27
CA LYS A 192 21.61 -23.32 5.25
C LYS A 192 22.08 -22.15 4.37
N ASP A 193 21.22 -21.74 3.44
CA ASP A 193 21.50 -20.65 2.48
C ASP A 193 20.75 -19.36 2.84
N PHE A 194 20.16 -19.29 4.04
CA PHE A 194 19.44 -18.11 4.49
C PHE A 194 20.38 -16.92 4.69
N THR A 195 20.08 -15.83 4.01
CA THR A 195 20.58 -14.53 4.39
C THR A 195 19.82 -14.03 5.62
N LYS A 196 20.32 -12.97 6.28
CA LYS A 196 19.61 -12.31 7.37
C LYS A 196 18.20 -11.85 6.96
N LEU A 197 18.03 -11.38 5.72
CA LEU A 197 16.71 -11.00 5.19
C LEU A 197 15.81 -12.24 4.94
N ASP A 198 16.37 -13.36 4.48
CA ASP A 198 15.57 -14.59 4.31
C ASP A 198 15.00 -15.09 5.65
N GLN A 199 15.71 -14.91 6.75
CA GLN A 199 15.21 -15.24 8.10
C GLN A 199 13.97 -14.40 8.44
N TRP A 200 14.00 -13.09 8.14
CA TRP A 200 12.84 -12.21 8.31
C TRP A 200 11.69 -12.58 7.37
N MET A 201 12.00 -12.96 6.13
CA MET A 201 10.96 -13.40 5.17
C MET A 201 10.19 -14.62 5.66
N CYS A 202 10.79 -15.50 6.46
CA CYS A 202 10.06 -16.62 7.07
C CYS A 202 8.91 -16.16 7.97
N ILE A 203 9.09 -15.04 8.68
CA ILE A 203 8.03 -14.47 9.54
C ILE A 203 6.91 -13.89 8.67
N PHE A 204 7.25 -13.07 7.66
CA PHE A 204 6.27 -12.45 6.77
C PHE A 204 5.46 -13.47 5.95
N THR A 205 6.07 -14.60 5.61
CA THR A 205 5.42 -15.68 4.85
C THR A 205 4.87 -16.80 5.72
N GLN A 206 4.91 -16.64 7.04
CA GLN A 206 4.44 -17.63 8.02
C GLN A 206 5.04 -19.04 7.82
N ASN A 207 6.30 -19.11 7.41
CA ASN A 207 7.02 -20.36 7.26
C ASN A 207 7.50 -20.87 8.63
N GLU A 208 6.69 -21.67 9.32
CA GLU A 208 6.99 -22.16 10.68
C GLU A 208 8.32 -22.90 10.79
N GLY A 209 8.67 -23.72 9.79
CA GLY A 209 9.97 -24.43 9.77
C GLY A 209 11.15 -23.47 9.71
N GLY A 210 11.05 -22.43 8.88
CA GLY A 210 12.05 -21.37 8.78
C GLY A 210 12.11 -20.50 10.03
N ILE A 211 10.96 -20.15 10.63
CA ILE A 211 10.88 -19.40 11.88
C ILE A 211 11.59 -20.14 13.02
N MET A 212 11.36 -21.43 13.17
CA MET A 212 12.02 -22.23 14.22
C MET A 212 13.55 -22.21 14.13
N LEU A 213 14.08 -22.19 12.91
CA LEU A 213 15.52 -22.11 12.68
C LEU A 213 16.05 -20.69 12.92
N ALA A 214 15.37 -19.69 12.35
CA ALA A 214 15.75 -18.30 12.51
C ALA A 214 15.78 -17.85 13.98
N LYS A 215 14.82 -18.30 14.81
CA LYS A 215 14.81 -18.03 16.27
C LYS A 215 16.06 -18.55 16.98
N LYS A 216 16.65 -19.66 16.53
CA LYS A 216 17.86 -20.23 17.15
C LYS A 216 19.12 -19.45 16.79
N GLU A 217 19.13 -18.81 15.64
CA GLU A 217 20.30 -18.14 15.08
C GLU A 217 20.29 -16.62 15.32
N ASN A 218 19.11 -16.02 15.45
CA ASN A 218 18.94 -14.58 15.58
C ASN A 218 18.01 -14.22 16.75
N LYS A 219 18.60 -13.62 17.79
CA LYS A 219 17.90 -13.21 19.01
C LYS A 219 16.82 -12.15 18.77
N GLU A 220 17.02 -11.25 17.80
CA GLU A 220 16.04 -10.21 17.50
C GLU A 220 14.82 -10.80 16.78
N ILE A 221 15.01 -11.83 15.96
CA ILE A 221 13.91 -12.61 15.40
C ILE A 221 13.16 -13.37 16.50
N GLU A 222 13.87 -13.99 17.44
CA GLU A 222 13.24 -14.62 18.60
C GLU A 222 12.39 -13.62 19.38
N ARG A 223 12.93 -12.42 19.64
CA ARG A 223 12.22 -11.33 20.31
C ARG A 223 10.98 -10.87 19.53
N ALA A 224 11.10 -10.69 18.21
CA ALA A 224 9.98 -10.34 17.34
C ALA A 224 8.85 -11.38 17.40
N ILE A 225 9.21 -12.67 17.34
CA ILE A 225 8.24 -13.78 17.41
C ILE A 225 7.60 -13.85 18.79
N ASN A 226 8.35 -13.69 19.88
CA ASN A 226 7.79 -13.68 21.22
C ASN A 226 6.81 -12.50 21.41
N THR A 227 7.12 -11.34 20.84
CA THR A 227 6.20 -10.19 20.81
C THR A 227 4.92 -10.52 20.02
N LEU A 228 5.08 -11.12 18.85
CA LEU A 228 3.97 -11.52 18.00
C LEU A 228 3.07 -12.60 18.65
N ASP A 229 3.68 -13.58 19.31
CA ASP A 229 2.97 -14.60 20.08
C ASP A 229 2.17 -13.96 21.23
N PHE A 230 2.80 -13.05 21.99
CA PHE A 230 2.13 -12.30 23.06
C PHE A 230 0.92 -11.51 22.54
N ILE A 231 1.10 -10.72 21.48
CA ILE A 231 0.00 -9.94 20.88
C ILE A 231 -1.12 -10.86 20.40
N SER A 232 -0.75 -12.03 19.85
CA SER A 232 -1.72 -12.99 19.34
C SER A 232 -2.52 -13.69 20.46
N GLU A 233 -1.98 -13.80 21.66
CA GLU A 233 -2.61 -14.47 22.81
C GLU A 233 -3.34 -13.49 23.73
N ASP A 234 -2.93 -12.21 23.79
CA ASP A 234 -3.54 -11.20 24.65
C ASP A 234 -4.95 -10.79 24.16
N PRO A 235 -6.00 -10.95 24.99
CA PRO A 235 -7.38 -10.63 24.59
C PRO A 235 -7.59 -9.15 24.23
N LYS A 236 -6.87 -8.22 24.89
CA LYS A 236 -7.00 -6.78 24.62
C LYS A 236 -6.37 -6.41 23.27
N GLU A 237 -5.18 -6.96 22.98
CA GLU A 237 -4.52 -6.78 21.70
C GLU A 237 -5.38 -7.33 20.56
N ARG A 238 -5.98 -8.50 20.75
CA ARG A 238 -6.93 -9.09 19.79
C ARG A 238 -8.17 -8.23 19.59
N GLU A 239 -8.72 -7.66 20.65
CA GLU A 239 -9.87 -6.76 20.56
C GLU A 239 -9.54 -5.50 19.76
N ILE A 240 -8.36 -4.90 20.00
CA ILE A 240 -7.89 -3.74 19.25
C ILE A 240 -7.70 -4.11 17.77
N HIS A 241 -7.00 -5.19 17.47
CA HIS A 241 -6.83 -5.70 16.11
C HIS A 241 -8.17 -5.90 15.41
N ASN A 242 -9.10 -6.62 16.05
CA ASN A 242 -10.43 -6.88 15.50
C ASN A 242 -11.20 -5.58 15.22
N SER A 243 -11.09 -4.58 16.10
CA SER A 243 -11.73 -3.27 15.90
C SER A 243 -11.19 -2.55 14.66
N ILE A 244 -9.88 -2.60 14.42
CA ILE A 244 -9.22 -2.02 13.25
C ILE A 244 -9.68 -2.73 11.97
N VAL A 245 -9.65 -4.08 11.97
CA VAL A 245 -10.11 -4.89 10.85
C VAL A 245 -11.58 -4.61 10.51
N MET A 246 -12.44 -4.47 11.54
CA MET A 246 -13.84 -4.13 11.32
C MET A 246 -14.04 -2.71 10.78
N ALA A 247 -13.28 -1.73 11.26
CA ALA A 247 -13.33 -0.37 10.74
C ALA A 247 -12.96 -0.34 9.26
N GLU A 248 -11.91 -1.05 8.88
CA GLU A 248 -11.48 -1.16 7.48
C GLU A 248 -12.52 -1.89 6.61
N TYR A 249 -13.07 -3.00 7.09
CA TYR A 249 -14.15 -3.70 6.42
C TYR A 249 -15.35 -2.77 6.14
N ASN A 250 -15.77 -1.99 7.13
CA ASN A 250 -16.86 -1.02 6.99
C ASN A 250 -16.53 0.07 5.97
N ARG A 251 -15.28 0.55 5.95
CA ARG A 251 -14.79 1.54 4.98
C ARG A 251 -14.87 1.01 3.54
N LEU A 252 -14.32 -0.19 3.31
CA LEU A 252 -14.32 -0.85 1.99
C LEU A 252 -15.75 -1.13 1.51
N THR A 253 -16.62 -1.59 2.41
CA THR A 253 -18.03 -1.85 2.11
C THR A 253 -18.73 -0.56 1.70
N SER A 254 -18.49 0.54 2.41
CA SER A 254 -19.06 1.86 2.08
C SER A 254 -18.58 2.33 0.70
N GLN A 255 -17.28 2.26 0.43
CA GLN A 255 -16.72 2.61 -0.88
C GLN A 255 -17.34 1.79 -2.02
N HIS A 256 -17.47 0.48 -1.83
CA HIS A 256 -18.10 -0.41 -2.82
C HIS A 256 -19.55 0.00 -3.09
N ASN A 257 -20.31 0.30 -2.05
CA ASN A 257 -21.70 0.74 -2.18
C ASN A 257 -21.81 2.08 -2.92
N PHE A 258 -20.94 3.05 -2.63
CA PHE A 258 -20.89 4.33 -3.35
C PHE A 258 -20.53 4.14 -4.83
N TYR A 259 -19.52 3.29 -5.13
CA TYR A 259 -19.16 2.97 -6.51
C TYR A 259 -20.33 2.35 -7.27
N LYS A 260 -21.01 1.38 -6.65
CA LYS A 260 -22.16 0.68 -7.24
C LYS A 260 -23.33 1.63 -7.52
N ALA A 261 -23.62 2.52 -6.56
CA ALA A 261 -24.64 3.55 -6.72
C ALA A 261 -24.29 4.54 -7.86
N GLY A 262 -23.04 5.00 -7.93
CA GLY A 262 -22.56 5.86 -9.01
C GLY A 262 -22.61 5.22 -10.38
N LEU A 263 -22.28 3.94 -10.49
CA LEU A 263 -22.38 3.16 -11.74
C LEU A 263 -23.85 3.07 -12.19
N GLN A 264 -24.76 2.78 -11.26
CA GLN A 264 -26.19 2.68 -11.54
C GLN A 264 -26.76 4.03 -12.04
N ASP A 265 -26.42 5.14 -11.37
CA ASP A 265 -26.82 6.49 -11.80
C ASP A 265 -26.25 6.84 -13.17
N GLY A 266 -24.99 6.49 -13.44
CA GLY A 266 -24.36 6.65 -14.75
C GLY A 266 -25.08 5.90 -15.87
N ILE A 267 -25.48 4.65 -15.61
CA ILE A 267 -26.26 3.82 -16.56
C ILE A 267 -27.62 4.45 -16.81
N GLU A 268 -28.32 4.91 -15.77
CA GLU A 268 -29.64 5.56 -15.93
C GLU A 268 -29.53 6.88 -16.70
N LYS A 269 -28.53 7.71 -16.41
CA LYS A 269 -28.28 8.96 -17.15
C LYS A 269 -27.98 8.68 -18.62
N ARG A 270 -27.21 7.62 -18.93
CA ARG A 270 -26.94 7.18 -20.31
C ARG A 270 -28.23 6.73 -21.02
N LYS A 271 -29.07 5.90 -20.36
CA LYS A 271 -30.37 5.46 -20.90
C LYS A 271 -31.29 6.65 -21.19
N ARG A 272 -31.38 7.63 -20.27
CA ARG A 272 -32.20 8.84 -20.46
C ARG A 272 -31.70 9.67 -21.65
N ARG A 273 -30.36 9.85 -21.81
CA ARG A 273 -29.77 10.57 -22.94
C ARG A 273 -30.03 9.83 -24.26
N TRP A 274 -29.89 8.50 -24.27
CA TRP A 274 -30.14 7.69 -25.44
C TRP A 274 -31.61 7.74 -25.89
N ASN A 275 -32.55 7.58 -24.95
CA ASN A 275 -33.98 7.70 -25.21
C ASN A 275 -34.36 9.06 -25.76
N LYS A 276 -33.76 10.14 -25.21
CA LYS A 276 -33.95 11.52 -25.69
C LYS A 276 -33.45 11.67 -27.15
N ARG A 277 -32.26 11.13 -27.46
CA ARG A 277 -31.70 11.16 -28.82
C ARG A 277 -32.56 10.34 -29.79
N LYS A 278 -32.99 9.15 -29.42
CA LYS A 278 -33.87 8.29 -30.21
C LYS A 278 -35.20 8.99 -30.49
N PHE A 279 -35.77 9.67 -29.50
CA PHE A 279 -36.99 10.47 -29.66
C PHE A 279 -36.80 11.60 -30.68
N TYR A 280 -35.72 12.37 -30.57
CA TYR A 280 -35.42 13.46 -31.52
C TYR A 280 -35.19 12.92 -32.96
N TRP A 281 -34.53 11.77 -33.10
CA TRP A 281 -34.28 11.14 -34.38
C TRP A 281 -35.60 10.70 -35.03
N ASN A 282 -36.46 10.01 -34.29
CA ASN A 282 -37.78 9.59 -34.74
C ASN A 282 -38.69 10.80 -35.14
N CYS A 283 -38.63 11.88 -34.36
CA CYS A 283 -39.35 13.10 -34.70
C CYS A 283 -38.87 13.71 -36.03
N LYS A 284 -37.55 13.78 -36.26
CA LYS A 284 -36.96 14.27 -37.50
C LYS A 284 -37.36 13.42 -38.73
N GLU A 285 -37.38 12.10 -38.57
CA GLU A 285 -37.71 11.18 -39.61
C GLU A 285 -39.19 11.23 -39.99
N ASN A 286 -40.07 11.34 -38.99
CA ASN A 286 -41.51 11.51 -39.21
C ASN A 286 -41.86 12.85 -39.89
N VAL A 287 -41.14 13.94 -39.54
CA VAL A 287 -41.30 15.24 -40.25
C VAL A 287 -40.86 15.13 -41.71
N LYS A 288 -39.78 14.42 -42.03
CA LYS A 288 -39.33 14.15 -43.40
C LYS A 288 -40.35 13.38 -44.21
N ASN A 289 -41.07 12.47 -43.55
CA ASN A 289 -42.10 11.60 -44.18
C ASN A 289 -43.50 12.24 -44.19
N GLY A 290 -43.63 13.54 -43.91
CA GLY A 290 -44.88 14.30 -43.95
C GLY A 290 -45.87 13.98 -42.81
N ILE A 291 -45.42 13.27 -41.77
CA ILE A 291 -46.27 12.91 -40.63
C ILE A 291 -46.23 14.04 -39.61
N CYS A 292 -47.33 14.75 -39.46
CA CYS A 292 -47.47 15.82 -38.45
C CYS A 292 -47.57 15.22 -37.04
N ILE A 293 -46.51 15.34 -36.23
CA ILE A 293 -46.53 14.88 -34.84
C ILE A 293 -47.12 16.02 -33.98
N ARG A 294 -48.37 15.96 -33.63
CA ARG A 294 -48.90 16.70 -32.49
C ARG A 294 -48.37 16.06 -31.21
N THR A 295 -47.20 16.51 -30.75
CA THR A 295 -46.66 16.06 -29.44
C THR A 295 -47.43 16.74 -28.33
N ASN A 296 -48.26 15.98 -27.64
CA ASN A 296 -48.81 16.38 -26.34
C ASN A 296 -47.68 16.38 -25.28
N PHE A 297 -46.88 17.45 -25.27
CA PHE A 297 -45.81 17.63 -24.29
C PHE A 297 -46.34 17.90 -22.86
N ARG A 298 -47.69 17.98 -22.71
CA ARG A 298 -48.32 18.30 -21.40
C ARG A 298 -48.68 17.10 -20.55
N SER A 299 -48.79 15.87 -21.10
CA SER A 299 -49.27 14.72 -20.33
C SER A 299 -48.22 14.09 -19.40
N ASN A 300 -46.92 14.11 -19.75
CA ASN A 300 -45.90 13.46 -18.92
C ASN A 300 -45.44 14.24 -17.68
N LYS A 301 -45.71 15.56 -17.62
CA LYS A 301 -45.44 16.34 -16.38
C LYS A 301 -46.51 16.14 -15.31
N PHE A 302 -47.75 15.79 -15.71
CA PHE A 302 -48.85 15.57 -14.76
C PHE A 302 -48.81 14.19 -14.10
N GLU A 303 -48.41 13.15 -14.83
CA GLU A 303 -48.27 11.80 -14.24
C GLU A 303 -47.12 11.71 -13.24
N GLN A 304 -45.97 12.36 -13.49
CA GLN A 304 -44.86 12.39 -12.53
C GLN A 304 -45.21 13.20 -11.25
N ARG A 305 -46.11 14.17 -11.32
CA ARG A 305 -46.60 14.90 -10.12
C ARG A 305 -47.64 14.12 -9.34
N ARG A 306 -48.42 13.24 -9.98
CA ARG A 306 -49.39 12.37 -9.30
C ARG A 306 -48.70 11.26 -8.51
N ASN A 307 -47.65 10.66 -9.07
CA ASN A 307 -46.88 9.60 -8.41
C ASN A 307 -46.01 10.10 -7.24
N ARG A 308 -45.72 11.40 -7.16
CA ARG A 308 -45.04 12.00 -5.99
C ARG A 308 -45.98 12.35 -4.83
N LYS A 309 -47.30 12.50 -5.09
CA LYS A 309 -48.27 12.78 -4.02
C LYS A 309 -48.82 11.54 -3.35
N ASN A 310 -48.66 10.34 -3.95
CA ASN A 310 -49.13 9.09 -3.37
C ASN A 310 -47.99 8.30 -2.63
N LYS A 311 -46.85 8.94 -2.36
CA LYS A 311 -45.75 8.41 -1.56
C LYS A 311 -45.38 9.34 -0.38
N LYS A 312 -46.40 9.95 0.23
CA LYS A 312 -46.27 10.52 1.57
C LYS A 312 -47.19 9.81 2.53
#